data_dc8adb348d7e0d0d4ad7da1aa0e884e7
#
_entry.id   dc8adb348d7e0d0d4ad7da1aa0e884e7
#
_cell.length_a   1.000
_cell.length_b   1.000
_cell.length_c   1.000
_cell.angle_alpha   90.00
_cell.angle_beta   90.00
_cell.angle_gamma   90.00
#
_symmetry.space_group_name_H-M   'P 1'
#
loop_
_entity.id
_entity.type
_entity.pdbx_description
1 polymer ?
#
loop_
_entity_poly.entity_id
_entity_poly.type
_entity_poly.pdbx_seq_one_letter_code
_entity_poly.pdbx_strand_id
1 'polypeptide(L)'
;MPTLERCLVGLLLAWAGAAGAGAPAVGLGEPLTQAQLARHDITVFPDGRNLPPGRGSVTEGRAIYRAQCAACHGEKGIEGPATRLAGSDGLFGWDDPLRIIRIKKYPLLIWSMGARWPYATSIFDYVRRAMPHTAPKSLSDDQVYAVTAYLLHLNELVGANAVMDRQALPKVKMPAQGRSVSAWP
;
A
#
# COMPACT_ATOMS: atom_id res chain seq x y z
N MET A 1 -21.22 -43.88 53.22
CA MET A 1 -21.13 -42.40 53.35
C MET A 1 -20.65 -41.79 52.01
N PRO A 2 -21.56 -41.53 51.06
CA PRO A 2 -21.13 -40.97 49.73
C PRO A 2 -21.79 -39.61 49.41
N THR A 3 -22.13 -38.79 50.37
CA THR A 3 -22.93 -37.58 50.15
C THR A 3 -22.14 -36.28 50.21
N LEU A 4 -20.98 -36.26 50.87
CA LEU A 4 -20.20 -35.03 51.05
C LEU A 4 -19.35 -34.67 49.81
N GLU A 5 -18.76 -35.66 49.16
CA GLU A 5 -17.93 -35.41 47.93
C GLU A 5 -18.76 -34.95 46.73
N ARG A 6 -19.99 -35.45 46.57
CA ARG A 6 -20.87 -35.02 45.49
C ARG A 6 -21.39 -33.59 45.64
N CYS A 7 -21.54 -33.11 46.86
CA CYS A 7 -21.91 -31.71 47.10
C CYS A 7 -20.78 -30.73 46.87
N LEU A 8 -19.53 -31.12 47.19
CA LEU A 8 -18.33 -30.25 46.92
C LEU A 8 -18.01 -30.10 45.44
N VAL A 9 -18.16 -31.17 44.65
CA VAL A 9 -17.96 -31.10 43.21
C VAL A 9 -19.04 -30.27 42.53
N GLY A 10 -20.29 -30.32 42.99
CA GLY A 10 -21.39 -29.48 42.50
C GLY A 10 -21.19 -27.99 42.78
N LEU A 11 -20.62 -27.64 43.95
CA LEU A 11 -20.36 -26.24 44.33
C LEU A 11 -19.17 -25.62 43.55
N LEU A 12 -18.15 -26.41 43.23
CA LEU A 12 -17.00 -25.96 42.46
C LEU A 12 -17.34 -25.73 40.98
N LEU A 13 -18.27 -26.51 40.41
CA LEU A 13 -18.73 -26.32 39.03
C LEU A 13 -19.68 -25.13 38.88
N ALA A 14 -20.40 -24.75 39.93
CA ALA A 14 -21.29 -23.57 39.89
C ALA A 14 -20.53 -22.22 39.96
N TRP A 15 -19.29 -22.22 40.45
CA TRP A 15 -18.48 -21.00 40.50
C TRP A 15 -17.67 -20.73 39.23
N ALA A 16 -17.45 -21.70 38.36
CA ALA A 16 -16.76 -21.56 37.09
C ALA A 16 -17.61 -20.86 36.00
N GLY A 17 -18.91 -20.65 36.25
CA GLY A 17 -19.82 -20.03 35.29
C GLY A 17 -19.99 -18.50 35.40
N ALA A 18 -19.40 -17.84 36.39
CA ALA A 18 -19.64 -16.41 36.65
C ALA A 18 -18.51 -15.48 36.17
N ALA A 19 -17.48 -16.00 35.46
CA ALA A 19 -16.32 -15.21 35.04
C ALA A 19 -16.45 -14.64 33.63
N GLY A 20 -17.67 -14.40 33.12
CA GLY A 20 -17.90 -13.96 31.72
C GLY A 20 -18.70 -12.66 31.57
N ALA A 21 -18.95 -11.91 32.66
CA ALA A 21 -19.46 -10.55 32.47
C ALA A 21 -18.30 -9.62 32.18
N GLY A 22 -17.91 -9.55 30.87
CA GLY A 22 -17.00 -8.50 30.39
C GLY A 22 -17.50 -7.15 30.88
N ALA A 23 -16.62 -6.33 31.44
CA ALA A 23 -16.95 -4.96 31.83
C ALA A 23 -17.74 -4.32 30.66
N PRO A 24 -18.81 -3.56 30.92
CA PRO A 24 -19.55 -2.90 29.86
C PRO A 24 -18.55 -2.08 29.07
N ALA A 25 -18.48 -2.34 27.76
CA ALA A 25 -17.63 -1.57 26.87
C ALA A 25 -17.98 -0.10 27.10
N VAL A 26 -16.96 0.69 27.45
CA VAL A 26 -17.16 2.13 27.60
C VAL A 26 -17.74 2.59 26.28
N GLY A 27 -18.99 3.03 26.27
CA GLY A 27 -19.73 3.42 25.08
C GLY A 27 -19.16 4.69 24.47
N LEU A 28 -17.97 4.57 23.86
CA LEU A 28 -17.32 5.62 23.11
C LEU A 28 -17.70 5.45 21.64
N GLY A 29 -18.45 6.46 21.13
CA GLY A 29 -18.91 6.48 19.75
C GLY A 29 -20.05 5.51 19.44
N GLU A 30 -20.54 5.60 18.23
CA GLU A 30 -21.57 4.72 17.69
C GLU A 30 -20.99 3.87 16.56
N PRO A 31 -21.44 2.61 16.38
CA PRO A 31 -21.05 1.77 15.25
C PRO A 31 -21.42 2.45 13.93
N LEU A 32 -20.47 2.50 13.01
CA LEU A 32 -20.72 3.03 11.66
C LEU A 32 -21.63 2.08 10.88
N THR A 33 -22.55 2.65 10.09
CA THR A 33 -23.31 1.89 9.10
C THR A 33 -22.40 1.40 7.98
N GLN A 34 -22.78 0.35 7.26
CA GLN A 34 -22.04 -0.16 6.10
C GLN A 34 -21.81 0.91 5.03
N ALA A 35 -22.79 1.80 4.81
CA ALA A 35 -22.66 2.90 3.87
C ALA A 35 -21.62 3.94 4.31
N GLN A 36 -21.48 4.18 5.61
CA GLN A 36 -20.44 5.04 6.15
C GLN A 36 -19.06 4.35 6.08
N LEU A 37 -18.97 3.06 6.42
CA LEU A 37 -17.74 2.29 6.29
C LEU A 37 -17.23 2.28 4.85
N ALA A 38 -18.11 2.05 3.86
CA ALA A 38 -17.73 2.03 2.44
C ALA A 38 -17.10 3.35 1.95
N ARG A 39 -17.47 4.50 2.53
CA ARG A 39 -16.86 5.79 2.19
C ARG A 39 -15.41 5.92 2.70
N HIS A 40 -15.07 5.20 3.75
CA HIS A 40 -13.75 5.24 4.38
C HIS A 40 -12.87 4.05 3.98
N ASP A 41 -13.48 2.96 3.50
CA ASP A 41 -12.75 1.77 3.02
C ASP A 41 -12.26 1.97 1.59
N ILE A 42 -11.24 2.82 1.47
CA ILE A 42 -10.56 3.11 0.19
C ILE A 42 -9.20 2.41 0.09
N THR A 43 -8.87 1.52 1.01
CA THR A 43 -7.59 0.80 1.02
C THR A 43 -7.53 -0.17 -0.14
N VAL A 44 -6.50 -0.01 -0.97
CA VAL A 44 -6.23 -0.93 -2.08
C VAL A 44 -5.26 -2.01 -1.60
N PHE A 45 -5.64 -3.27 -1.82
CA PHE A 45 -4.83 -4.42 -1.42
C PHE A 45 -3.85 -4.86 -2.53
N PRO A 46 -2.79 -5.62 -2.18
CA PRO A 46 -1.82 -6.13 -3.15
C PRO A 46 -2.43 -6.91 -4.31
N ASP A 47 -3.48 -7.68 -4.05
CA ASP A 47 -4.22 -8.49 -5.03
C ASP A 47 -5.16 -7.68 -5.94
N GLY A 48 -5.28 -6.37 -5.71
CA GLY A 48 -6.15 -5.47 -6.46
C GLY A 48 -7.56 -5.33 -5.89
N ARG A 49 -7.87 -5.95 -4.76
CA ARG A 49 -9.14 -5.66 -4.06
C ARG A 49 -9.23 -4.17 -3.75
N ASN A 50 -10.43 -3.63 -3.87
CA ASN A 50 -10.75 -2.21 -3.69
C ASN A 50 -10.12 -1.25 -4.72
N LEU A 51 -9.50 -1.75 -5.79
CA LEU A 51 -9.18 -0.88 -6.92
C LEU A 51 -10.48 -0.33 -7.52
N PRO A 52 -10.64 0.99 -7.66
CA PRO A 52 -11.82 1.56 -8.27
C PRO A 52 -11.90 1.24 -9.78
N PRO A 53 -13.07 1.35 -10.39
CA PRO A 53 -13.18 1.40 -11.85
C PRO A 53 -12.35 2.55 -12.40
N GLY A 54 -11.74 2.34 -13.58
CA GLY A 54 -10.93 3.36 -14.24
C GLY A 54 -9.77 2.77 -15.02
N ARG A 55 -9.09 3.61 -15.78
CA ARG A 55 -7.93 3.26 -16.59
C ARG A 55 -7.08 4.48 -16.90
N GLY A 56 -5.78 4.28 -17.13
CA GLY A 56 -4.91 5.36 -17.56
C GLY A 56 -3.66 4.84 -18.26
N SER A 57 -3.22 5.57 -19.28
CA SER A 57 -2.05 5.26 -20.09
C SER A 57 -0.79 5.95 -19.56
N VAL A 58 0.37 5.42 -19.95
CA VAL A 58 1.67 6.05 -19.70
C VAL A 58 1.73 7.47 -20.30
N THR A 59 1.17 7.69 -21.48
CA THR A 59 1.18 9.00 -22.14
C THR A 59 0.37 10.04 -21.36
N GLU A 60 -0.83 9.69 -20.93
CA GLU A 60 -1.67 10.56 -20.08
C GLU A 60 -0.97 10.85 -18.75
N GLY A 61 -0.42 9.80 -18.12
CA GLY A 61 0.32 9.92 -16.87
C GLY A 61 1.53 10.83 -16.96
N ARG A 62 2.25 10.81 -18.08
CA ARG A 62 3.37 11.72 -18.33
C ARG A 62 2.93 13.18 -18.31
N ALA A 63 1.80 13.50 -18.95
CA ALA A 63 1.28 14.88 -18.97
C ALA A 63 0.90 15.35 -17.57
N ILE A 64 0.19 14.51 -16.79
CA ILE A 64 -0.21 14.81 -15.41
C ILE A 64 1.03 14.94 -14.52
N TYR A 65 1.98 14.03 -14.63
CA TYR A 65 3.22 14.03 -13.86
C TYR A 65 4.00 15.33 -14.04
N ARG A 66 4.19 15.77 -15.28
CA ARG A 66 4.88 17.04 -15.58
C ARG A 66 4.17 18.22 -14.94
N ALA A 67 2.86 18.25 -14.99
CA ALA A 67 2.07 19.36 -14.47
C ALA A 67 2.03 19.41 -12.96
N GLN A 68 2.02 18.25 -12.25
CA GLN A 68 1.67 18.20 -10.83
C GLN A 68 2.72 17.52 -9.92
N CYS A 69 3.71 16.83 -10.49
CA CYS A 69 4.65 16.02 -9.71
C CYS A 69 6.11 16.44 -9.94
N ALA A 70 6.46 16.83 -11.16
CA ALA A 70 7.84 17.07 -11.57
C ALA A 70 8.52 18.19 -10.79
N ALA A 71 7.79 19.22 -10.37
CA ALA A 71 8.34 20.31 -9.58
C ALA A 71 9.00 19.83 -8.26
N CYS A 72 8.46 18.77 -7.65
CA CYS A 72 8.99 18.21 -6.43
C CYS A 72 9.85 16.95 -6.66
N HIS A 73 9.52 16.11 -7.65
CA HIS A 73 10.20 14.83 -7.87
C HIS A 73 11.22 14.86 -9.02
N GLY A 74 11.28 15.95 -9.81
CA GLY A 74 12.11 16.05 -10.99
C GLY A 74 11.45 15.44 -12.24
N GLU A 75 11.91 15.81 -13.41
CA GLU A 75 11.38 15.34 -14.71
C GLU A 75 11.51 13.81 -14.88
N LYS A 76 12.58 13.23 -14.36
CA LYS A 76 12.85 11.79 -14.40
C LYS A 76 12.54 11.08 -13.07
N GLY A 77 11.96 11.78 -12.09
CA GLY A 77 11.66 11.21 -10.79
C GLY A 77 12.87 11.01 -9.87
N ILE A 78 14.00 11.65 -10.14
CA ILE A 78 15.25 11.49 -9.40
C ILE A 78 15.93 12.79 -8.99
N GLU A 79 15.61 13.90 -9.65
CA GLU A 79 16.36 15.17 -9.53
C GLU A 79 15.74 16.15 -8.54
N GLY A 80 14.51 15.95 -8.15
CA GLY A 80 13.76 16.90 -7.32
C GLY A 80 14.14 16.88 -5.84
N PRO A 81 13.66 17.85 -5.07
CA PRO A 81 13.89 17.90 -3.62
C PRO A 81 13.13 16.83 -2.83
N ALA A 82 12.05 16.26 -3.43
CA ALA A 82 11.29 15.20 -2.78
C ALA A 82 11.91 13.81 -2.98
N THR A 83 11.37 12.81 -2.29
CA THR A 83 11.83 11.43 -2.38
C THR A 83 11.83 10.93 -3.83
N ARG A 84 12.88 10.23 -4.21
CA ARG A 84 13.04 9.65 -5.55
C ARG A 84 11.95 8.61 -5.85
N LEU A 85 11.40 8.69 -7.04
CA LEU A 85 10.37 7.80 -7.55
C LEU A 85 10.92 6.75 -8.52
N ALA A 86 12.05 7.06 -9.16
CA ALA A 86 12.75 6.17 -10.08
C ALA A 86 14.20 5.95 -9.63
N GLY A 87 14.88 4.99 -10.23
CA GLY A 87 16.31 4.76 -9.96
C GLY A 87 16.63 3.36 -9.47
N SER A 88 15.86 2.38 -9.89
CA SER A 88 16.23 0.96 -9.78
C SER A 88 17.16 0.51 -10.90
N ASP A 89 17.75 1.44 -11.62
CA ASP A 89 18.59 1.36 -12.82
C ASP A 89 19.87 0.51 -12.68
N GLY A 90 19.76 -0.62 -12.00
CA GLY A 90 20.84 -1.60 -11.90
C GLY A 90 21.96 -1.23 -10.93
N LEU A 91 22.01 0.02 -10.43
CA LEU A 91 23.00 0.40 -9.43
C LEU A 91 22.83 -0.37 -8.11
N PHE A 92 21.62 -0.86 -7.84
CA PHE A 92 21.25 -1.58 -6.61
C PHE A 92 20.25 -2.71 -6.89
N GLY A 93 20.60 -3.62 -7.80
CA GLY A 93 19.90 -4.90 -7.86
C GLY A 93 19.91 -5.55 -6.48
N TRP A 94 18.79 -6.14 -6.09
CA TRP A 94 18.73 -6.89 -4.82
C TRP A 94 19.77 -8.01 -4.76
N ASP A 95 20.25 -8.45 -5.93
CA ASP A 95 21.26 -9.50 -6.12
C ASP A 95 22.70 -8.95 -6.16
N ASP A 96 22.87 -7.62 -6.11
CA ASP A 96 24.19 -7.01 -6.09
C ASP A 96 24.89 -7.30 -4.75
N PRO A 97 25.99 -8.08 -4.74
CA PRO A 97 26.75 -8.39 -3.51
C PRO A 97 27.38 -7.13 -2.90
N LEU A 98 27.61 -6.10 -3.70
CA LEU A 98 28.20 -4.84 -3.26
C LEU A 98 27.14 -3.81 -2.82
N ARG A 99 25.85 -4.19 -2.80
CA ARG A 99 24.76 -3.27 -2.46
C ARG A 99 24.97 -2.52 -1.14
N ILE A 100 25.53 -3.19 -0.12
CA ILE A 100 25.75 -2.58 1.21
C ILE A 100 26.74 -1.40 1.11
N ILE A 101 27.81 -1.55 0.32
CA ILE A 101 28.80 -0.48 0.10
C ILE A 101 28.17 0.65 -0.72
N ARG A 102 27.39 0.32 -1.74
CA ARG A 102 26.70 1.29 -2.58
C ARG A 102 25.58 2.02 -1.84
N ILE A 103 24.85 1.35 -0.93
CA ILE A 103 23.91 1.96 0.01
C ILE A 103 24.55 3.10 0.79
N LYS A 104 25.74 2.84 1.36
CA LYS A 104 26.47 3.84 2.14
C LYS A 104 26.80 5.08 1.30
N LYS A 105 27.12 4.90 0.03
CA LYS A 105 27.49 6.00 -0.88
C LYS A 105 26.28 6.72 -1.48
N TYR A 106 25.17 5.98 -1.75
CA TYR A 106 23.97 6.49 -2.43
C TYR A 106 22.68 6.01 -1.78
N PRO A 107 22.44 6.33 -0.50
CA PRO A 107 21.29 5.77 0.25
C PRO A 107 19.95 6.08 -0.39
N LEU A 108 19.80 7.24 -1.02
CA LEU A 108 18.54 7.67 -1.62
C LEU A 108 18.13 6.86 -2.86
N LEU A 109 19.06 6.21 -3.57
CA LEU A 109 18.72 5.39 -4.73
C LEU A 109 18.00 4.09 -4.35
N ILE A 110 18.32 3.55 -3.18
CA ILE A 110 17.65 2.34 -2.65
C ILE A 110 16.27 2.64 -2.12
N TRP A 111 16.05 3.87 -1.70
CA TRP A 111 14.78 4.30 -1.15
C TRP A 111 13.78 4.74 -2.23
N SER A 112 14.14 4.62 -3.51
CA SER A 112 13.19 4.90 -4.57
C SER A 112 11.98 3.96 -4.52
N MET A 113 10.84 4.46 -4.92
CA MET A 113 9.60 3.70 -4.98
C MET A 113 9.76 2.45 -5.86
N GLY A 114 10.37 2.58 -7.05
CA GLY A 114 10.56 1.48 -7.99
C GLY A 114 11.41 0.33 -7.46
N ALA A 115 12.43 0.63 -6.64
CA ALA A 115 13.31 -0.40 -6.07
C ALA A 115 12.71 -1.10 -4.84
N ARG A 116 11.92 -0.39 -4.01
CA ARG A 116 11.57 -0.84 -2.66
C ARG A 116 10.12 -1.28 -2.49
N TRP A 117 9.19 -0.74 -3.25
CA TRP A 117 7.80 -1.07 -3.06
C TRP A 117 7.46 -2.43 -3.67
N PRO A 118 6.84 -3.33 -2.91
CA PRO A 118 6.62 -4.70 -3.36
C PRO A 118 5.44 -4.87 -4.32
N TYR A 119 4.51 -3.89 -4.36
CA TYR A 119 3.28 -4.00 -5.15
C TYR A 119 2.99 -2.72 -5.90
N ALA A 120 2.65 -2.82 -7.18
CA ALA A 120 2.25 -1.69 -8.01
C ALA A 120 0.93 -1.05 -7.51
N THR A 121 0.06 -1.85 -6.92
CA THR A 121 -1.18 -1.38 -6.28
C THR A 121 -0.92 -0.44 -5.11
N SER A 122 0.20 -0.59 -4.39
CA SER A 122 0.58 0.33 -3.32
C SER A 122 0.94 1.71 -3.85
N ILE A 123 1.49 1.80 -5.07
CA ILE A 123 1.77 3.08 -5.72
C ILE A 123 0.45 3.80 -6.00
N PHE A 124 -0.51 3.10 -6.58
CA PHE A 124 -1.85 3.62 -6.83
C PHE A 124 -2.50 4.13 -5.54
N ASP A 125 -2.52 3.30 -4.49
CA ASP A 125 -3.13 3.65 -3.20
C ASP A 125 -2.49 4.90 -2.58
N TYR A 126 -1.17 4.99 -2.62
CA TYR A 126 -0.45 6.15 -2.09
C TYR A 126 -0.71 7.44 -2.90
N VAL A 127 -0.63 7.36 -4.23
CA VAL A 127 -0.92 8.51 -5.10
C VAL A 127 -2.36 8.99 -4.87
N ARG A 128 -3.33 8.07 -4.85
CA ARG A 128 -4.74 8.38 -4.62
C ARG A 128 -5.00 9.12 -3.31
N ARG A 129 -4.27 8.75 -2.24
CA ARG A 129 -4.50 9.29 -0.89
C ARG A 129 -3.70 10.54 -0.59
N ALA A 130 -2.46 10.60 -1.04
CA ALA A 130 -1.47 11.52 -0.52
C ALA A 130 -0.86 12.46 -1.57
N MET A 131 -1.08 12.20 -2.87
CA MET A 131 -0.46 13.00 -3.94
C MET A 131 -1.52 13.64 -4.86
N PRO A 132 -1.25 14.83 -5.39
CA PRO A 132 -0.13 15.74 -5.09
C PRO A 132 -0.14 16.19 -3.63
N HIS A 133 1.03 16.34 -3.00
CA HIS A 133 1.14 16.66 -1.57
C HIS A 133 0.39 17.95 -1.18
N THR A 134 0.37 18.95 -2.06
CA THR A 134 -0.34 20.22 -1.86
C THR A 134 -1.85 20.14 -2.08
N ALA A 135 -2.33 19.07 -2.71
CA ALA A 135 -3.75 18.85 -3.02
C ALA A 135 -4.09 17.35 -2.97
N PRO A 136 -4.00 16.70 -1.79
CA PRO A 136 -4.32 15.28 -1.66
C PRO A 136 -5.74 14.95 -2.14
N LYS A 137 -5.91 13.80 -2.79
CA LYS A 137 -7.22 13.33 -3.30
C LYS A 137 -7.84 14.18 -4.41
N SER A 138 -7.07 15.07 -5.05
CA SER A 138 -7.56 15.92 -6.15
C SER A 138 -7.59 15.20 -7.51
N LEU A 139 -6.86 14.10 -7.66
CA LEU A 139 -6.82 13.32 -8.89
C LEU A 139 -8.04 12.39 -8.98
N SER A 140 -8.64 12.29 -10.18
CA SER A 140 -9.61 11.25 -10.47
C SER A 140 -8.95 9.86 -10.49
N ASP A 141 -9.75 8.79 -10.37
CA ASP A 141 -9.22 7.43 -10.39
C ASP A 141 -8.49 7.14 -11.72
N ASP A 142 -8.98 7.62 -12.87
CA ASP A 142 -8.29 7.51 -14.15
C ASP A 142 -6.94 8.21 -14.15
N GLN A 143 -6.88 9.42 -13.60
CA GLN A 143 -5.63 10.16 -13.45
C GLN A 143 -4.63 9.45 -12.54
N VAL A 144 -5.11 8.82 -11.47
CA VAL A 144 -4.26 8.01 -10.57
C VAL A 144 -3.72 6.78 -11.32
N TYR A 145 -4.55 6.09 -12.12
CA TYR A 145 -4.08 4.99 -12.97
C TYR A 145 -3.02 5.48 -13.97
N ALA A 146 -3.26 6.61 -14.63
CA ALA A 146 -2.34 7.18 -15.60
C ALA A 146 -0.98 7.54 -14.95
N VAL A 147 -0.99 8.27 -13.83
CA VAL A 147 0.25 8.61 -13.11
C VAL A 147 0.97 7.35 -12.66
N THR A 148 0.23 6.36 -12.13
CA THR A 148 0.82 5.07 -11.73
C THR A 148 1.47 4.35 -12.92
N ALA A 149 0.80 4.32 -14.08
CA ALA A 149 1.37 3.76 -15.32
C ALA A 149 2.67 4.45 -15.70
N TYR A 150 2.71 5.78 -15.63
CA TYR A 150 3.92 6.53 -15.95
C TYR A 150 5.05 6.30 -14.94
N LEU A 151 4.76 6.23 -13.65
CA LEU A 151 5.75 5.90 -12.62
C LEU A 151 6.33 4.50 -12.81
N LEU A 152 5.52 3.52 -13.18
CA LEU A 152 5.98 2.18 -13.53
C LEU A 152 6.87 2.21 -14.79
N HIS A 153 6.52 3.03 -15.80
CA HIS A 153 7.33 3.21 -17.00
C HIS A 153 8.68 3.90 -16.71
N LEU A 154 8.71 4.91 -15.85
CA LEU A 154 9.97 5.54 -15.41
C LEU A 154 10.94 4.54 -14.74
N ASN A 155 10.40 3.46 -14.18
CA ASN A 155 11.17 2.36 -13.57
C ASN A 155 11.35 1.16 -14.53
N GLU A 156 11.06 1.31 -15.82
CA GLU A 156 11.21 0.26 -16.85
C GLU A 156 10.40 -1.01 -16.59
N LEU A 157 9.39 -0.94 -15.71
CA LEU A 157 8.54 -2.07 -15.33
C LEU A 157 7.41 -2.32 -16.34
N VAL A 158 7.08 -1.31 -17.15
CA VAL A 158 6.09 -1.41 -18.23
C VAL A 158 6.52 -0.60 -19.45
N GLY A 159 6.06 -1.00 -20.64
CA GLY A 159 6.36 -0.31 -21.88
C GLY A 159 5.66 1.04 -22.03
N ALA A 160 6.13 1.89 -22.96
CA ALA A 160 5.62 3.24 -23.19
C ALA A 160 4.14 3.30 -23.61
N ASN A 161 3.60 2.22 -24.16
CA ASN A 161 2.21 2.11 -24.61
C ASN A 161 1.31 1.42 -23.58
N ALA A 162 1.81 1.15 -22.38
CA ALA A 162 1.04 0.44 -21.37
C ALA A 162 -0.14 1.28 -20.86
N VAL A 163 -1.22 0.58 -20.57
CA VAL A 163 -2.43 1.10 -19.93
C VAL A 163 -2.63 0.32 -18.66
N MET A 164 -2.82 1.02 -17.55
CA MET A 164 -3.15 0.41 -16.26
C MET A 164 -4.65 0.55 -15.98
N ASP A 165 -5.20 -0.51 -15.43
CA ASP A 165 -6.56 -0.62 -14.93
C ASP A 165 -6.58 -1.62 -13.75
N ARG A 166 -7.78 -1.92 -13.23
CA ARG A 166 -7.94 -2.86 -12.11
C ARG A 166 -7.47 -4.30 -12.39
N GLN A 167 -7.39 -4.71 -13.66
CA GLN A 167 -6.95 -6.04 -14.08
C GLN A 167 -5.45 -6.09 -14.36
N ALA A 168 -4.90 -5.05 -14.95
CA ALA A 168 -3.50 -4.98 -15.36
C ALA A 168 -2.56 -4.64 -14.18
N LEU A 169 -2.96 -3.69 -13.34
CA LEU A 169 -2.11 -3.16 -12.28
C LEU A 169 -1.62 -4.23 -11.27
N PRO A 170 -2.45 -5.14 -10.75
CA PRO A 170 -1.99 -6.17 -9.81
C PRO A 170 -1.02 -7.19 -10.40
N LYS A 171 -0.95 -7.28 -11.74
CA LYS A 171 -0.08 -8.23 -12.47
C LYS A 171 1.34 -7.70 -12.68
N VAL A 172 1.58 -6.42 -12.42
CA VAL A 172 2.90 -5.83 -12.56
C VAL A 172 3.82 -6.38 -11.48
N LYS A 173 4.89 -7.04 -11.91
CA LYS A 173 5.90 -7.62 -11.00
C LYS A 173 6.87 -6.53 -10.57
N MET A 174 6.83 -6.18 -9.29
CA MET A 174 7.77 -5.23 -8.71
C MET A 174 9.06 -5.94 -8.27
N PRO A 175 10.23 -5.28 -8.36
CA PRO A 175 11.51 -5.89 -7.98
C PRO A 175 11.57 -6.40 -6.54
N ALA A 176 10.87 -5.74 -5.61
CA ALA A 176 10.84 -6.10 -4.19
C ALA A 176 9.77 -7.15 -3.84
N GLN A 177 8.89 -7.56 -4.75
CA GLN A 177 7.73 -8.40 -4.46
C GLN A 177 8.11 -9.76 -3.84
N GLY A 178 9.11 -10.44 -4.39
CA GLY A 178 9.56 -11.75 -3.88
C GLY A 178 10.41 -11.69 -2.62
N ARG A 179 10.65 -10.51 -2.07
CA ARG A 179 11.56 -10.26 -0.93
C ARG A 179 10.88 -9.51 0.21
N SER A 180 9.59 -9.32 0.09
CA SER A 180 8.75 -8.68 1.10
C SER A 180 7.88 -9.73 1.77
N VAL A 181 7.79 -9.66 3.08
CA VAL A 181 6.87 -10.49 3.88
C VAL A 181 5.67 -9.63 4.22
N SER A 182 4.46 -10.11 3.88
CA SER A 182 3.24 -9.46 4.31
C SER A 182 3.06 -9.67 5.80
N ALA A 183 2.86 -8.58 6.57
CA ALA A 183 2.47 -8.65 7.97
C ALA A 183 0.94 -8.88 8.14
N TRP A 184 0.20 -8.83 7.05
CA TRP A 184 -1.24 -9.08 7.03
C TRP A 184 -1.51 -10.53 6.62
N PRO A 185 -2.42 -11.21 7.33
CA PRO A 185 -2.85 -12.56 7.00
C PRO A 185 -3.56 -12.63 5.64
#